data_c6fbe5dd7a049097cf1d2b6aaf89aa48
#
_entry.id   c6fbe5dd7a049097cf1d2b6aaf89aa48
#
_cell.length_a   1.000
_cell.length_b   1.000
_cell.length_c   1.000
_cell.angle_alpha   90.00
_cell.angle_beta   90.00
_cell.angle_gamma   90.00
#
_symmetry.space_group_name_H-M   'P 1'
#
loop_
_entity.id
_entity.type
_entity.pdbx_description
1 polymer ?
#
loop_
_entity_poly.entity_id
_entity_poly.type
_entity_poly.pdbx_seq_one_letter_code
_entity_poly.pdbx_strand_id
1 'polypeptide(L)'
;DNIDEIIPNIEMLCENPGEKFILAYCDNPDGLLHKFGTDSTEASTYIKETEQKIEKMSKELDEDTIVIISADHGHRNIEKSYTLLDYPEIQECLILPASLESRTVAFWVKEDMKKVFEERFNKIFGEEFWLMTKEEFLQKNMLGFGKKHPKVDDFIGNYIALSTSSSMIRIETFLADGKPVKKSTHCGLTKEEMEVPVIVIKK
;
A
#
# COMPACT_ATOMS: atom_id res chain seq x y z
N ASP A 1 -14.41 1.37 -8.76
CA ASP A 1 -15.16 2.45 -9.44
C ASP A 1 -14.33 3.03 -10.57
N ASN A 2 -14.97 3.30 -11.71
CA ASN A 2 -14.30 3.77 -12.92
C ASN A 2 -14.30 5.31 -12.95
N ILE A 3 -13.21 5.92 -13.38
CA ILE A 3 -13.11 7.38 -13.55
C ILE A 3 -14.23 7.95 -14.46
N ASP A 4 -14.69 7.16 -15.44
CA ASP A 4 -15.77 7.52 -16.34
C ASP A 4 -17.16 7.61 -15.66
N GLU A 5 -17.32 7.00 -14.49
CA GLU A 5 -18.51 7.10 -13.64
C GLU A 5 -18.34 8.20 -12.58
N ILE A 6 -17.12 8.39 -12.09
CA ILE A 6 -16.80 9.35 -11.03
C ILE A 6 -16.96 10.78 -11.53
N ILE A 7 -16.42 11.12 -12.70
CA ILE A 7 -16.44 12.48 -13.24
C ILE A 7 -17.87 13.02 -13.43
N PRO A 8 -18.79 12.32 -14.11
CA PRO A 8 -20.17 12.81 -14.25
C PRO A 8 -20.89 13.00 -12.91
N ASN A 9 -20.57 12.16 -11.90
CA ASN A 9 -21.15 12.32 -10.57
C ASN A 9 -20.61 13.58 -9.86
N ILE A 10 -19.31 13.89 -10.02
CA ILE A 10 -18.73 15.13 -9.49
C ILE A 10 -19.39 16.35 -10.14
N GLU A 11 -19.50 16.37 -11.47
CA GLU A 11 -20.12 17.44 -12.23
C GLU A 11 -21.58 17.67 -11.79
N MET A 12 -22.39 16.62 -11.73
CA MET A 12 -23.77 16.67 -11.23
C MET A 12 -23.87 17.21 -9.79
N LEU A 13 -22.95 16.80 -8.90
CA LEU A 13 -22.92 17.31 -7.53
C LEU A 13 -22.53 18.79 -7.48
N CYS A 14 -21.65 19.24 -8.37
CA CYS A 14 -21.23 20.65 -8.44
C CYS A 14 -22.33 21.57 -8.95
N GLU A 15 -23.28 21.11 -9.77
CA GLU A 15 -24.44 21.89 -10.22
C GLU A 15 -25.40 22.27 -9.07
N ASN A 16 -25.40 21.54 -7.96
CA ASN A 16 -26.25 21.87 -6.82
C ASN A 16 -25.74 23.14 -6.11
N PRO A 17 -26.62 24.06 -5.66
CA PRO A 17 -26.17 25.25 -4.97
C PRO A 17 -25.60 24.97 -3.57
N GLY A 18 -24.75 25.89 -3.08
CA GLY A 18 -24.19 25.88 -1.74
C GLY A 18 -22.80 25.28 -1.64
N GLU A 19 -22.14 25.52 -0.52
CA GLU A 19 -20.81 25.00 -0.21
C GLU A 19 -20.84 23.48 -0.08
N LYS A 20 -19.82 22.80 -0.60
CA LYS A 20 -19.71 21.35 -0.54
C LYS A 20 -18.27 20.87 -0.50
N PHE A 21 -18.08 19.71 0.11
CA PHE A 21 -16.87 18.93 0.05
C PHE A 21 -17.20 17.57 -0.60
N ILE A 22 -16.55 17.28 -1.72
CA ILE A 22 -16.74 16.03 -2.46
C ILE A 22 -15.45 15.23 -2.35
N LEU A 23 -15.53 14.02 -1.78
CA LEU A 23 -14.45 13.04 -1.78
C LEU A 23 -14.76 11.96 -2.80
N ALA A 24 -13.94 11.85 -3.82
CA ALA A 24 -14.02 10.80 -4.83
C ALA A 24 -12.81 9.88 -4.75
N TYR A 25 -13.02 8.58 -4.89
CA TYR A 25 -11.96 7.56 -4.86
C TYR A 25 -12.05 6.69 -6.11
N CYS A 26 -10.91 6.49 -6.76
CA CYS A 26 -10.74 5.61 -7.90
C CYS A 26 -9.67 4.57 -7.58
N ASP A 27 -10.01 3.29 -7.66
CA ASP A 27 -9.14 2.16 -7.34
C ASP A 27 -8.08 1.86 -8.41
N ASN A 28 -8.18 2.48 -9.57
CA ASN A 28 -7.14 2.41 -10.59
C ASN A 28 -6.28 3.69 -10.57
N PRO A 29 -4.97 3.56 -10.82
CA PRO A 29 -4.26 2.47 -11.52
C PRO A 29 -3.70 1.32 -10.66
N ASP A 30 -4.04 1.19 -9.37
CA ASP A 30 -3.44 0.18 -8.48
C ASP A 30 -3.49 -1.24 -9.07
N GLY A 31 -4.67 -1.69 -9.53
CA GLY A 31 -4.81 -3.01 -10.13
C GLY A 31 -3.99 -3.21 -11.41
N LEU A 32 -3.81 -2.17 -12.22
CA LEU A 32 -2.95 -2.20 -13.41
C LEU A 32 -1.48 -2.28 -13.03
N LEU A 33 -1.07 -1.49 -12.03
CA LEU A 33 0.30 -1.48 -11.52
C LEU A 33 0.68 -2.85 -10.93
N HIS A 34 -0.19 -3.46 -10.15
CA HIS A 34 0.01 -4.81 -9.65
C HIS A 34 0.25 -5.83 -10.75
N LYS A 35 -0.50 -5.74 -11.85
CA LYS A 35 -0.49 -6.71 -12.93
C LYS A 35 0.67 -6.50 -13.90
N PHE A 36 0.95 -5.26 -14.26
CA PHE A 36 1.84 -4.93 -15.36
C PHE A 36 3.15 -4.27 -14.91
N GLY A 37 3.20 -3.70 -13.70
CA GLY A 37 4.35 -2.95 -13.17
C GLY A 37 4.23 -1.45 -13.42
N THR A 38 5.09 -0.68 -12.73
CA THR A 38 5.06 0.79 -12.75
C THR A 38 5.48 1.38 -14.10
N ASP A 39 6.35 0.67 -14.85
CA ASP A 39 6.92 1.13 -16.11
C ASP A 39 6.12 0.63 -17.33
N SER A 40 4.92 0.10 -17.10
CA SER A 40 4.10 -0.49 -18.16
C SER A 40 3.41 0.56 -19.03
N THR A 41 3.21 0.20 -20.29
CA THR A 41 2.41 1.02 -21.22
C THR A 41 0.97 1.13 -20.78
N GLU A 42 0.41 0.06 -20.21
CA GLU A 42 -0.96 -0.01 -19.71
C GLU A 42 -1.21 1.00 -18.59
N ALA A 43 -0.32 1.05 -17.60
CA ALA A 43 -0.40 2.02 -16.50
C ALA A 43 -0.21 3.46 -17.01
N SER A 44 0.80 3.68 -17.85
CA SER A 44 1.08 5.00 -18.42
C SER A 44 -0.07 5.53 -19.29
N THR A 45 -0.70 4.65 -20.08
CA THR A 45 -1.86 5.02 -20.91
C THR A 45 -3.04 5.41 -20.04
N TYR A 46 -3.36 4.58 -19.03
CA TYR A 46 -4.47 4.86 -18.11
C TYR A 46 -4.27 6.20 -17.38
N ILE A 47 -3.07 6.46 -16.87
CA ILE A 47 -2.77 7.73 -16.18
C ILE A 47 -2.97 8.93 -17.12
N LYS A 48 -2.47 8.86 -18.35
CA LYS A 48 -2.63 9.94 -19.32
C LYS A 48 -4.10 10.19 -19.71
N GLU A 49 -4.86 9.13 -19.90
CA GLU A 49 -6.30 9.26 -20.21
C GLU A 49 -7.06 9.84 -19.02
N THR A 50 -6.72 9.43 -17.79
CA THR A 50 -7.29 9.98 -16.55
C THR A 50 -6.95 11.46 -16.40
N GLU A 51 -5.68 11.85 -16.63
CA GLU A 51 -5.23 13.24 -16.62
C GLU A 51 -6.07 14.11 -17.57
N GLN A 52 -6.25 13.67 -18.82
CA GLN A 52 -7.03 14.40 -19.81
C GLN A 52 -8.50 14.58 -19.39
N LYS A 53 -9.11 13.54 -18.80
CA LYS A 53 -10.49 13.59 -18.32
C LYS A 53 -10.63 14.57 -17.14
N ILE A 54 -9.71 14.54 -16.18
CA ILE A 54 -9.70 15.46 -15.04
C ILE A 54 -9.44 16.89 -15.49
N GLU A 55 -8.50 17.10 -16.42
CA GLU A 55 -8.22 18.41 -16.99
C GLU A 55 -9.48 19.00 -17.68
N LYS A 56 -10.20 18.17 -18.45
CA LYS A 56 -11.46 18.59 -19.07
C LYS A 56 -12.50 18.97 -18.01
N MET A 57 -12.79 18.10 -17.07
CA MET A 57 -13.71 18.35 -15.97
C MET A 57 -13.36 19.64 -15.23
N SER A 58 -12.09 19.83 -14.87
CA SER A 58 -11.66 21.03 -14.12
C SER A 58 -11.92 22.35 -14.85
N LYS A 59 -11.91 22.35 -16.20
CA LYS A 59 -12.22 23.51 -17.02
C LYS A 59 -13.72 23.82 -17.09
N GLU A 60 -14.57 22.82 -16.82
CA GLU A 60 -16.03 22.93 -16.87
C GLU A 60 -16.63 23.32 -15.50
N LEU A 61 -15.88 23.13 -14.41
CA LEU A 61 -16.32 23.51 -13.05
C LEU A 61 -16.29 25.05 -12.83
N ASP A 62 -17.04 25.53 -11.83
CA ASP A 62 -17.12 26.94 -11.48
C ASP A 62 -15.80 27.51 -10.97
N GLU A 63 -15.61 28.86 -11.08
CA GLU A 63 -14.37 29.57 -10.73
C GLU A 63 -14.03 29.52 -9.22
N ASP A 64 -14.99 29.22 -8.36
CA ASP A 64 -14.80 29.08 -6.91
C ASP A 64 -14.50 27.64 -6.48
N THR A 65 -14.32 26.71 -7.45
CA THR A 65 -14.02 25.31 -7.20
C THR A 65 -12.51 25.08 -7.10
N ILE A 66 -12.10 24.29 -6.10
CA ILE A 66 -10.74 23.79 -5.97
C ILE A 66 -10.78 22.28 -6.13
N VAL A 67 -9.98 21.75 -7.07
CA VAL A 67 -9.77 20.30 -7.25
C VAL A 67 -8.41 19.94 -6.66
N ILE A 68 -8.41 18.98 -5.75
CA ILE A 68 -7.19 18.42 -5.15
C ILE A 68 -7.11 16.95 -5.55
N ILE A 69 -6.00 16.57 -6.19
CA ILE A 69 -5.73 15.20 -6.61
C ILE A 69 -4.56 14.67 -5.79
N SER A 70 -4.73 13.52 -5.19
CA SER A 70 -3.67 12.83 -4.45
C SER A 70 -3.83 11.32 -4.63
N ALA A 71 -2.90 10.56 -4.08
CA ALA A 71 -2.97 9.10 -3.96
C ALA A 71 -2.82 8.69 -2.50
N ASP A 72 -3.29 7.50 -2.16
CA ASP A 72 -3.15 6.90 -0.84
C ASP A 72 -1.74 6.29 -0.64
N HIS A 73 -1.12 5.82 -1.70
CA HIS A 73 0.26 5.31 -1.73
C HIS A 73 0.81 5.34 -3.16
N GLY A 74 2.12 5.12 -3.28
CA GLY A 74 2.75 4.82 -4.54
C GLY A 74 2.96 3.30 -4.73
N HIS A 75 3.80 2.91 -5.70
CA HIS A 75 4.10 1.50 -6.02
C HIS A 75 5.58 1.26 -6.23
N ARG A 76 6.03 0.04 -5.92
CA ARG A 76 7.39 -0.42 -6.22
C ARG A 76 7.35 -1.68 -7.08
N ASN A 77 8.10 -1.71 -8.18
CA ASN A 77 8.35 -2.93 -8.93
C ASN A 77 9.10 -3.94 -8.07
N ILE A 78 8.67 -5.21 -8.13
CA ILE A 78 9.25 -6.29 -7.33
C ILE A 78 10.33 -7.00 -8.12
N GLU A 79 11.54 -6.98 -7.58
CA GLU A 79 12.70 -7.69 -8.14
C GLU A 79 12.93 -9.03 -7.48
N LYS A 80 12.55 -9.17 -6.20
CA LYS A 80 12.73 -10.39 -5.43
C LYS A 80 11.51 -10.74 -4.59
N SER A 81 11.09 -11.97 -4.67
CA SER A 81 9.94 -12.49 -3.93
C SER A 81 10.35 -13.69 -3.10
N TYR A 82 10.18 -13.60 -1.80
CA TYR A 82 10.34 -14.70 -0.87
C TYR A 82 9.00 -15.36 -0.60
N THR A 83 8.95 -16.67 -0.64
CA THR A 83 7.77 -17.43 -0.17
C THR A 83 8.03 -17.87 1.26
N LEU A 84 7.28 -17.35 2.22
CA LEU A 84 7.52 -17.63 3.64
C LEU A 84 7.49 -19.13 3.97
N LEU A 85 6.73 -19.93 3.20
CA LEU A 85 6.67 -21.39 3.33
C LEU A 85 7.99 -22.09 3.04
N ASP A 86 8.91 -21.47 2.30
CA ASP A 86 10.23 -22.02 1.99
C ASP A 86 11.24 -21.85 3.15
N TYR A 87 10.79 -21.20 4.25
CA TYR A 87 11.61 -20.91 5.44
C TYR A 87 11.01 -21.57 6.70
N PRO A 88 11.08 -22.90 6.84
CA PRO A 88 10.50 -23.61 7.98
C PRO A 88 11.12 -23.14 9.32
N GLU A 89 12.38 -22.70 9.32
CA GLU A 89 13.05 -22.15 10.49
C GLU A 89 12.43 -20.83 11.00
N ILE A 90 11.75 -20.06 10.14
CA ILE A 90 10.95 -18.90 10.55
C ILE A 90 9.60 -19.36 11.06
N GLN A 91 8.93 -20.26 10.33
CA GLN A 91 7.59 -20.72 10.66
C GLN A 91 7.53 -21.43 12.01
N GLU A 92 8.55 -22.22 12.37
CA GLU A 92 8.60 -22.90 13.68
C GLU A 92 8.63 -21.93 14.87
N CYS A 93 9.05 -20.68 14.66
CA CYS A 93 9.03 -19.63 15.67
C CYS A 93 7.63 -19.04 15.89
N LEU A 94 6.69 -19.27 14.98
CA LEU A 94 5.41 -18.57 14.97
C LEU A 94 4.33 -19.30 15.79
N ILE A 95 3.44 -18.52 16.43
CA ILE A 95 2.22 -18.99 17.09
C ILE A 95 1.08 -19.06 16.06
N LEU A 96 1.02 -18.07 15.18
CA LEU A 96 0.02 -17.91 14.12
C LEU A 96 0.73 -17.67 12.79
N PRO A 97 0.07 -17.96 11.67
CA PRO A 97 0.58 -17.54 10.35
C PRO A 97 0.84 -16.04 10.31
N ALA A 98 1.88 -15.63 9.60
CA ALA A 98 2.15 -14.22 9.34
C ALA A 98 0.97 -13.58 8.59
N SER A 99 0.79 -12.27 8.72
CA SER A 99 -0.34 -11.55 8.16
C SER A 99 0.03 -10.13 7.70
N LEU A 100 -0.97 -9.34 7.34
CA LEU A 100 -0.93 -8.05 6.70
C LEU A 100 -0.53 -8.15 5.23
N GLU A 101 0.39 -7.29 4.78
CA GLU A 101 0.77 -7.17 3.37
C GLU A 101 2.14 -7.78 3.08
N SER A 102 2.40 -8.08 1.82
CA SER A 102 3.64 -8.72 1.41
C SER A 102 4.91 -7.86 1.64
N ARG A 103 4.74 -6.56 1.85
CA ARG A 103 5.81 -5.61 2.13
C ARG A 103 5.75 -4.99 3.54
N THR A 104 4.68 -5.27 4.27
CA THR A 104 4.53 -4.98 5.70
C THR A 104 3.95 -6.21 6.37
N VAL A 105 4.82 -7.05 6.92
CA VAL A 105 4.44 -8.37 7.44
C VAL A 105 4.44 -8.37 8.95
N ALA A 106 3.32 -8.77 9.55
CA ALA A 106 3.20 -8.97 11.00
C ALA A 106 3.44 -10.43 11.37
N PHE A 107 4.16 -10.64 12.48
CA PHE A 107 4.50 -11.95 13.00
C PHE A 107 4.08 -12.09 14.47
N TRP A 108 3.48 -13.21 14.80
CA TRP A 108 3.17 -13.64 16.18
C TRP A 108 4.17 -14.72 16.57
N VAL A 109 5.21 -14.33 17.25
CA VAL A 109 6.35 -15.18 17.62
C VAL A 109 6.16 -15.73 19.01
N LYS A 110 6.48 -17.02 19.22
CA LYS A 110 6.51 -17.69 20.54
C LYS A 110 7.46 -16.95 21.47
N GLU A 111 7.08 -16.81 22.75
CA GLU A 111 7.82 -16.02 23.72
C GLU A 111 9.26 -16.50 23.89
N ASP A 112 9.46 -17.82 23.96
CA ASP A 112 10.73 -18.50 24.10
C ASP A 112 11.58 -18.51 22.79
N MET A 113 10.98 -18.14 21.67
CA MET A 113 11.64 -18.14 20.35
C MET A 113 11.98 -16.75 19.82
N LYS A 114 11.64 -15.67 20.52
CA LYS A 114 11.81 -14.29 20.05
C LYS A 114 13.25 -14.00 19.59
N LYS A 115 14.24 -14.31 20.43
CA LYS A 115 15.64 -14.08 20.08
C LYS A 115 16.09 -14.90 18.89
N VAL A 116 15.66 -16.16 18.80
CA VAL A 116 15.97 -17.06 17.67
C VAL A 116 15.32 -16.54 16.40
N PHE A 117 14.07 -16.05 16.49
CA PHE A 117 13.37 -15.44 15.37
C PHE A 117 14.11 -14.21 14.83
N GLU A 118 14.50 -13.28 15.70
CA GLU A 118 15.26 -12.08 15.31
C GLU A 118 16.57 -12.44 14.59
N GLU A 119 17.34 -13.38 15.13
CA GLU A 119 18.60 -13.83 14.52
C GLU A 119 18.37 -14.46 13.14
N ARG A 120 17.37 -15.35 13.02
CA ARG A 120 17.02 -16.02 11.76
C ARG A 120 16.47 -15.05 10.73
N PHE A 121 15.54 -14.18 11.15
CA PHE A 121 14.93 -13.18 10.29
C PHE A 121 16.00 -12.24 9.72
N ASN A 122 16.84 -11.67 10.56
CA ASN A 122 17.88 -10.76 10.13
C ASN A 122 18.92 -11.43 9.21
N LYS A 123 19.24 -12.69 9.45
CA LYS A 123 20.13 -13.45 8.58
C LYS A 123 19.56 -13.66 7.18
N ILE A 124 18.26 -13.84 7.05
CA ILE A 124 17.58 -14.18 5.77
C ILE A 124 17.11 -12.92 5.06
N PHE A 125 16.49 -11.99 5.79
CA PHE A 125 15.76 -10.85 5.22
C PHE A 125 16.31 -9.48 5.65
N GLY A 126 17.25 -9.41 6.58
CA GLY A 126 17.68 -8.17 7.25
C GLY A 126 18.30 -7.12 6.33
N GLU A 127 18.81 -7.50 5.15
CA GLU A 127 19.31 -6.54 4.14
C GLU A 127 18.17 -5.82 3.40
N GLU A 128 16.97 -6.40 3.38
CA GLU A 128 15.86 -5.96 2.55
C GLU A 128 14.63 -5.54 3.35
N PHE A 129 14.58 -5.92 4.63
CA PHE A 129 13.47 -5.65 5.53
C PHE A 129 13.97 -5.10 6.86
N TRP A 130 13.31 -4.07 7.33
CA TRP A 130 13.49 -3.57 8.68
C TRP A 130 12.53 -4.31 9.63
N LEU A 131 13.09 -5.17 10.48
CA LEU A 131 12.34 -5.84 11.54
C LEU A 131 12.26 -4.93 12.77
N MET A 132 11.06 -4.72 13.27
CA MET A 132 10.78 -3.98 14.51
C MET A 132 9.95 -4.83 15.45
N THR A 133 10.16 -4.65 16.75
CA THR A 133 9.18 -5.06 17.75
C THR A 133 7.92 -4.20 17.64
N LYS A 134 6.79 -4.71 18.16
CA LYS A 134 5.54 -3.94 18.23
C LYS A 134 5.73 -2.61 18.97
N GLU A 135 6.47 -2.64 20.08
CA GLU A 135 6.76 -1.47 20.89
C GLU A 135 7.52 -0.40 20.09
N GLU A 136 8.56 -0.79 19.37
CA GLU A 136 9.35 0.13 18.52
C GLU A 136 8.49 0.72 17.40
N PHE A 137 7.68 -0.10 16.73
CA PHE A 137 6.79 0.32 15.67
C PHE A 137 5.79 1.38 16.15
N LEU A 138 5.18 1.15 17.32
CA LEU A 138 4.24 2.08 17.92
C LEU A 138 4.91 3.36 18.45
N GLN A 139 6.09 3.26 19.04
CA GLN A 139 6.86 4.41 19.53
C GLN A 139 7.33 5.33 18.39
N LYS A 140 7.64 4.75 17.24
CA LYS A 140 8.02 5.51 16.03
C LYS A 140 6.82 6.15 15.31
N ASN A 141 5.61 5.97 15.81
CA ASN A 141 4.36 6.45 15.19
C ASN A 141 4.21 6.03 13.72
N MET A 142 4.59 4.81 13.40
CA MET A 142 4.55 4.29 12.01
C MET A 142 3.12 4.26 11.43
N LEU A 143 2.09 4.30 12.27
CA LEU A 143 0.68 4.45 11.87
C LEU A 143 0.22 5.92 11.83
N GLY A 144 1.15 6.87 11.90
CA GLY A 144 0.84 8.29 11.96
C GLY A 144 0.51 8.80 13.36
N PHE A 145 0.19 10.11 13.43
CA PHE A 145 -0.11 10.79 14.68
C PHE A 145 -1.62 10.80 14.94
N GLY A 146 -2.02 10.51 16.14
CA GLY A 146 -3.41 10.59 16.54
C GLY A 146 -3.84 9.44 17.46
N LYS A 147 -5.16 9.37 17.70
CA LYS A 147 -5.72 8.33 18.55
C LYS A 147 -5.71 6.97 17.82
N LYS A 148 -5.01 6.01 18.40
CA LYS A 148 -4.97 4.63 17.89
C LYS A 148 -6.34 3.98 17.97
N HIS A 149 -6.67 3.18 16.95
CA HIS A 149 -7.85 2.32 17.02
C HIS A 149 -7.68 1.28 18.15
N PRO A 150 -8.72 0.96 18.95
CA PRO A 150 -8.59 0.03 20.09
C PRO A 150 -8.10 -1.38 19.71
N LYS A 151 -8.33 -1.79 18.46
CA LYS A 151 -7.91 -3.11 17.95
C LYS A 151 -6.54 -3.13 17.25
N VAL A 152 -5.78 -2.04 17.27
CA VAL A 152 -4.44 -2.02 16.63
C VAL A 152 -3.57 -3.17 17.14
N ASP A 153 -3.61 -3.43 18.44
CA ASP A 153 -2.82 -4.49 19.06
C ASP A 153 -3.15 -5.90 18.57
N ASP A 154 -4.36 -6.10 18.05
CA ASP A 154 -4.80 -7.40 17.51
C ASP A 154 -4.27 -7.68 16.11
N PHE A 155 -3.79 -6.64 15.39
CA PHE A 155 -3.34 -6.75 14.00
C PHE A 155 -1.81 -6.84 13.84
N ILE A 156 -1.06 -6.18 14.71
CA ILE A 156 0.38 -5.94 14.48
C ILE A 156 1.30 -6.99 15.07
N GLY A 157 0.77 -8.10 15.61
CA GLY A 157 1.62 -9.16 16.18
C GLY A 157 2.57 -8.65 17.25
N ASN A 158 3.64 -9.38 17.53
CA ASN A 158 4.74 -8.91 18.38
C ASN A 158 6.00 -8.47 17.59
N TYR A 159 6.02 -8.73 16.29
CA TYR A 159 7.01 -8.18 15.34
C TYR A 159 6.35 -7.73 14.05
N ILE A 160 6.91 -6.70 13.43
CA ILE A 160 6.55 -6.19 12.12
C ILE A 160 7.81 -6.04 11.29
N ALA A 161 7.79 -6.57 10.07
CA ALA A 161 8.84 -6.37 9.09
C ALA A 161 8.33 -5.45 7.97
N LEU A 162 9.07 -4.38 7.70
CA LEU A 162 8.79 -3.41 6.65
C LEU A 162 9.85 -3.52 5.56
N SER A 163 9.43 -3.69 4.32
CA SER A 163 10.36 -3.72 3.19
C SER A 163 11.00 -2.35 2.96
N THR A 164 12.32 -2.34 2.87
CA THR A 164 13.14 -1.14 2.56
C THR A 164 13.79 -1.23 1.17
N SER A 165 13.44 -2.25 0.41
CA SER A 165 14.03 -2.59 -0.89
C SER A 165 12.95 -2.86 -1.95
N SER A 166 13.30 -3.50 -3.06
CA SER A 166 12.36 -4.02 -4.07
C SER A 166 11.87 -5.44 -3.79
N SER A 167 11.98 -5.92 -2.56
CA SER A 167 11.65 -7.28 -2.16
C SER A 167 10.29 -7.38 -1.47
N MET A 168 9.63 -8.53 -1.61
CA MET A 168 8.40 -8.86 -0.88
C MET A 168 8.48 -10.24 -0.24
N ILE A 169 7.74 -10.43 0.87
CA ILE A 169 7.51 -11.74 1.50
C ILE A 169 6.07 -12.16 1.21
N ARG A 170 5.91 -13.25 0.50
CA ARG A 170 4.60 -13.87 0.25
C ARG A 170 4.21 -14.69 1.48
N ILE A 171 3.17 -14.23 2.15
CA ILE A 171 2.65 -14.82 3.40
C ILE A 171 1.51 -15.81 3.13
N GLU A 172 1.08 -15.95 1.89
CA GLU A 172 -0.09 -16.74 1.51
C GLU A 172 0.14 -18.22 1.79
N THR A 173 -0.70 -18.80 2.60
CA THR A 173 -0.86 -20.26 2.75
C THR A 173 -1.56 -20.87 1.54
N PHE A 174 -2.15 -20.05 0.66
CA PHE A 174 -2.99 -20.41 -0.48
C PHE A 174 -2.31 -20.15 -1.83
N LEU A 175 -1.00 -20.34 -1.93
CA LEU A 175 -0.29 -20.29 -3.21
C LEU A 175 -0.74 -21.36 -4.21
N ALA A 176 -1.59 -22.28 -3.76
CA ALA A 176 -2.13 -23.37 -4.58
C ALA A 176 -2.98 -22.88 -5.77
N ASP A 177 -3.43 -21.63 -5.78
CA ASP A 177 -4.38 -21.13 -6.77
C ASP A 177 -3.74 -20.58 -8.05
N GLY A 178 -2.44 -20.78 -8.26
CA GLY A 178 -1.78 -20.36 -9.52
C GLY A 178 -1.85 -18.87 -9.83
N LYS A 179 -2.15 -18.02 -8.84
CA LYS A 179 -2.19 -16.56 -9.04
C LYS A 179 -0.80 -16.06 -9.43
N PRO A 180 -0.71 -15.25 -10.48
CA PRO A 180 0.58 -14.70 -10.89
C PRO A 180 1.16 -13.82 -9.79
N VAL A 181 2.48 -13.85 -9.66
CA VAL A 181 3.19 -12.94 -8.78
C VAL A 181 2.95 -11.50 -9.25
N LYS A 182 2.57 -10.62 -8.34
CA LYS A 182 2.40 -9.18 -8.63
C LYS A 182 3.71 -8.61 -9.18
N LYS A 183 3.64 -7.84 -10.27
CA LYS A 183 4.80 -7.17 -10.87
C LYS A 183 5.28 -5.99 -10.03
N SER A 184 4.34 -5.26 -9.44
CA SER A 184 4.60 -4.24 -8.44
C SER A 184 3.63 -4.36 -7.28
N THR A 185 3.99 -3.79 -6.13
CA THR A 185 3.15 -3.71 -4.95
C THR A 185 3.54 -2.51 -4.09
N HIS A 186 2.88 -2.34 -2.98
CA HIS A 186 2.97 -1.19 -2.07
C HIS A 186 3.06 -1.64 -0.62
N CYS A 187 2.95 -0.71 0.35
CA CYS A 187 3.05 -0.91 1.79
C CYS A 187 4.46 -1.10 2.35
N GLY A 188 5.52 -0.87 1.55
CA GLY A 188 6.89 -0.79 2.05
C GLY A 188 7.31 0.64 2.40
N LEU A 189 8.59 0.82 2.66
CA LEU A 189 9.18 2.11 3.05
C LEU A 189 10.05 2.73 1.95
N THR A 190 9.95 2.26 0.71
CA THR A 190 10.72 2.90 -0.37
C THR A 190 10.11 4.25 -0.73
N LYS A 191 10.94 5.14 -1.28
CA LYS A 191 10.52 6.47 -1.70
C LYS A 191 9.32 6.40 -2.66
N GLU A 192 9.37 5.47 -3.60
CA GLU A 192 8.35 5.27 -4.63
C GLU A 192 6.98 4.86 -4.08
N GLU A 193 6.96 4.30 -2.86
CA GLU A 193 5.73 3.92 -2.17
C GLU A 193 5.22 5.01 -1.24
N MET A 194 6.13 5.76 -0.62
CA MET A 194 5.82 6.72 0.44
C MET A 194 5.53 8.13 -0.08
N GLU A 195 6.09 8.51 -1.23
CA GLU A 195 5.83 9.81 -1.83
C GLU A 195 4.64 9.73 -2.77
N VAL A 196 3.65 10.56 -2.52
CA VAL A 196 2.43 10.68 -3.34
C VAL A 196 2.32 12.09 -3.92
N PRO A 197 1.72 12.25 -5.10
CA PRO A 197 1.50 13.57 -5.68
C PRO A 197 0.43 14.35 -4.87
N VAL A 198 0.56 15.66 -4.84
CA VAL A 198 -0.51 16.58 -4.45
C VAL A 198 -0.64 17.63 -5.54
N ILE A 199 -1.67 17.50 -6.37
CA ILE A 199 -1.95 18.41 -7.47
C ILE A 199 -3.16 19.26 -7.08
N VAL A 200 -3.01 20.58 -7.14
CA VAL A 200 -4.08 21.52 -6.82
C VAL A 200 -4.41 22.32 -8.08
N ILE A 201 -5.66 22.24 -8.51
CA ILE A 201 -6.20 23.01 -9.63
C ILE A 201 -7.17 24.03 -9.03
N LYS A 202 -6.89 25.28 -9.23
CA LYS A 202 -7.75 26.42 -8.88
C LYS A 202 -8.04 27.18 -10.15
N LYS A 203 -9.30 27.41 -10.39
CA LYS A 203 -9.76 28.22 -11.51
C LYS A 203 -9.85 29.68 -11.16
#